data_ace9f5c4d02f17472476c1342dafb9a1
#
_entry.id   ace9f5c4d02f17472476c1342dafb9a1
#
_cell.length_a   1.000
_cell.length_b   1.000
_cell.length_c   1.000
_cell.angle_alpha   90.00
_cell.angle_beta   90.00
_cell.angle_gamma   90.00
#
_symmetry.space_group_name_H-M   'P 1'
#
loop_
_entity.id
_entity.type
_entity.pdbx_description
1 polymer ?
#
loop_
_entity_poly.entity_id
_entity_poly.type
_entity_poly.pdbx_seq_one_letter_code
_entity_poly.pdbx_strand_id
1 'polypeptide(L)'
;IATVSRRLTKGRSNKLLFAIIIFSLCAAACDFLNYAVVWYYPLEQWKVTWVFLWNYGYFIFRYSLTMLYIFFFYSVSHTWFKIKDLWKKILIALPCIIILVMYTANLWLGNLYSVNAETGYHRGSGIAITAVLGSVYLIYGIVLLVVDKKYMELSEWLSVGSIFAFNILGIIIQGLKDNLIIESYFTAISILFLVLYVQKPEQQLDLDTGLPCFYAFRDTIKRIELTGQKVQVVMAFIENADELNKFMGDEAYLRYIHVVERAIAAYARAERLSYEFYFDEPGVFYLVLDDVSYNPVQGISDVRDRVQRETKEMSDTGVRVVLKVVTVKFPEEVDTADSLIHLSQRFLRYTSQKIFYHAPQIIDQRNYQIERRFDEIYKRTTDGQGIKMFYRPVWSESQKKSIFAEAGFSIIDDEFGEIDGDTVKSIARIRGAISVLEKYLLEQVFSFVGSGAMTRAGLDHIVINLSPALAMQKTFTDQIWNLRSQTTSMRSRSALVFPGWRIAAPWRGLWIISKSCHCRGIGYPWRDMVAGK
;
A
#
# COMPACT_ATOMS: atom_id res chain seq x y z
N ILE A 1 -2.09 -26.37 -4.62
CA ILE A 1 -1.36 -26.38 -3.33
C ILE A 1 0.07 -25.88 -3.52
N ALA A 2 0.88 -26.37 -4.49
CA ALA A 2 2.27 -25.93 -4.70
C ALA A 2 2.39 -24.46 -5.12
N THR A 3 1.46 -23.93 -5.91
CA THR A 3 1.41 -22.53 -6.35
C THR A 3 1.05 -21.59 -5.21
N VAL A 4 0.14 -22.00 -4.34
CA VAL A 4 -0.26 -21.27 -3.14
C VAL A 4 0.89 -21.27 -2.13
N SER A 5 1.59 -22.40 -1.95
CA SER A 5 2.75 -22.51 -1.06
C SER A 5 3.91 -21.58 -1.44
N ARG A 6 4.23 -21.40 -2.72
CA ARG A 6 5.29 -20.48 -3.17
C ARG A 6 4.97 -19.00 -2.90
N ARG A 7 3.71 -18.60 -2.99
CA ARG A 7 3.27 -17.23 -2.70
C ARG A 7 3.13 -16.97 -1.19
N LEU A 8 2.77 -17.99 -0.40
CA LEU A 8 2.60 -17.89 1.05
C LEU A 8 3.92 -17.77 1.84
N THR A 9 5.06 -18.20 1.28
CA THR A 9 6.31 -18.30 2.04
C THR A 9 7.14 -17.02 2.12
N LYS A 10 6.86 -15.99 1.32
CA LYS A 10 7.72 -14.78 1.27
C LYS A 10 7.52 -13.82 2.46
N GLY A 11 6.33 -13.71 3.05
CA GLY A 11 6.02 -12.81 4.17
C GLY A 11 6.08 -13.49 5.54
N ARG A 12 6.32 -12.72 6.62
CA ARG A 12 6.33 -13.22 8.02
C ARG A 12 4.96 -13.76 8.42
N SER A 13 3.89 -13.04 8.11
CA SER A 13 2.49 -13.45 8.38
C SER A 13 2.18 -14.79 7.68
N ASN A 14 2.63 -14.97 6.45
CA ASN A 14 2.41 -16.18 5.69
C ASN A 14 3.16 -17.38 6.27
N LYS A 15 4.40 -17.18 6.74
CA LYS A 15 5.17 -18.23 7.42
C LYS A 15 4.50 -18.67 8.72
N LEU A 16 3.99 -17.72 9.49
CA LEU A 16 3.27 -18.00 10.74
C LEU A 16 1.95 -18.69 10.47
N LEU A 17 1.19 -18.25 9.47
CA LEU A 17 -0.05 -18.92 9.08
C LEU A 17 0.20 -20.35 8.58
N PHE A 18 1.26 -20.56 7.79
CA PHE A 18 1.63 -21.90 7.35
C PHE A 18 2.02 -22.80 8.54
N ALA A 19 2.75 -22.27 9.52
CA ALA A 19 3.05 -22.99 10.76
C ALA A 19 1.76 -23.33 11.52
N ILE A 20 0.82 -22.39 11.66
CA ILE A 20 -0.49 -22.62 12.29
C ILE A 20 -1.25 -23.74 11.58
N ILE A 21 -1.30 -23.75 10.26
CA ILE A 21 -1.96 -24.80 9.47
C ILE A 21 -1.31 -26.17 9.73
N ILE A 22 0.03 -26.26 9.68
CA ILE A 22 0.75 -27.51 9.91
C ILE A 22 0.49 -28.03 11.32
N PHE A 23 0.66 -27.17 12.35
CA PHE A 23 0.46 -27.56 13.75
C PHE A 23 -0.99 -27.98 14.02
N SER A 24 -1.97 -27.30 13.42
CA SER A 24 -3.38 -27.65 13.49
C SER A 24 -3.66 -29.02 12.85
N LEU A 25 -3.08 -29.28 11.67
CA LEU A 25 -3.22 -30.58 11.02
C LEU A 25 -2.59 -31.70 11.83
N CYS A 26 -1.40 -31.46 12.42
CA CYS A 26 -0.74 -32.44 13.29
C CYS A 26 -1.57 -32.71 14.55
N ALA A 27 -2.13 -31.65 15.19
CA ALA A 27 -3.00 -31.81 16.34
C ALA A 27 -4.27 -32.63 15.99
N ALA A 28 -4.93 -32.28 14.87
CA ALA A 28 -6.12 -33.00 14.40
C ALA A 28 -5.82 -34.46 14.04
N ALA A 29 -4.67 -34.72 13.42
CA ALA A 29 -4.24 -36.09 13.10
C ALA A 29 -3.99 -36.91 14.38
N CYS A 30 -3.32 -36.34 15.39
CA CYS A 30 -3.10 -37.00 16.67
C CYS A 30 -4.44 -37.30 17.38
N ASP A 31 -5.38 -36.37 17.35
CA ASP A 31 -6.72 -36.52 17.94
C ASP A 31 -7.53 -37.61 17.22
N PHE A 32 -7.53 -37.60 15.88
CA PHE A 32 -8.19 -38.64 15.08
C PHE A 32 -7.59 -40.02 15.32
N LEU A 33 -6.27 -40.14 15.33
CA LEU A 33 -5.59 -41.43 15.59
C LEU A 33 -5.85 -41.92 17.00
N ASN A 34 -5.88 -41.04 17.98
CA ASN A 34 -6.27 -41.36 19.33
C ASN A 34 -7.70 -41.93 19.37
N TYR A 35 -8.67 -41.25 18.75
CA TYR A 35 -10.05 -41.71 18.67
C TYR A 35 -10.18 -43.06 17.96
N ALA A 36 -9.53 -43.26 16.85
CA ALA A 36 -9.57 -44.48 16.08
C ALA A 36 -9.05 -45.70 16.87
N VAL A 37 -8.01 -45.51 17.70
CA VAL A 37 -7.45 -46.57 18.55
C VAL A 37 -8.36 -46.88 19.75
N VAL A 38 -8.96 -45.84 20.35
CA VAL A 38 -9.85 -45.97 21.53
C VAL A 38 -11.16 -46.65 21.18
N TRP A 39 -11.65 -46.56 19.91
CA TRP A 39 -12.91 -47.18 19.47
C TRP A 39 -12.98 -48.69 19.71
N TYR A 40 -11.82 -49.40 19.76
CA TYR A 40 -11.71 -50.81 19.95
C TYR A 40 -11.31 -51.16 21.37
N TYR A 41 -12.22 -51.02 22.34
CA TYR A 41 -12.04 -51.49 23.74
C TYR A 41 -12.35 -52.98 23.88
N PRO A 42 -11.65 -53.72 24.81
CA PRO A 42 -10.57 -53.30 25.73
C PRO A 42 -9.24 -53.04 25.02
N LEU A 43 -8.44 -52.10 25.55
CA LEU A 43 -7.14 -51.73 24.98
C LEU A 43 -6.09 -52.80 25.33
N GLU A 44 -5.54 -53.44 24.33
CA GLU A 44 -4.31 -54.22 24.52
C GLU A 44 -3.14 -53.35 24.98
N GLN A 45 -2.20 -53.87 25.71
CA GLN A 45 -1.15 -53.10 26.38
C GLN A 45 -0.32 -52.23 25.38
N TRP A 46 -0.08 -52.69 24.15
CA TRP A 46 0.58 -51.94 23.14
C TRP A 46 -0.24 -50.73 22.64
N LYS A 47 -1.56 -50.82 22.66
CA LYS A 47 -2.48 -49.74 22.28
C LYS A 47 -2.46 -48.61 23.32
N VAL A 48 -2.30 -48.94 24.61
CA VAL A 48 -2.16 -47.96 25.71
C VAL A 48 -1.00 -46.99 25.42
N THR A 49 0.14 -47.53 24.98
CA THR A 49 1.32 -46.73 24.66
C THR A 49 1.04 -45.78 23.48
N TRP A 50 0.34 -46.25 22.44
CA TRP A 50 -0.01 -45.39 21.30
C TRP A 50 -1.02 -44.31 21.66
N VAL A 51 -2.06 -44.62 22.44
CA VAL A 51 -3.03 -43.65 22.96
C VAL A 51 -2.30 -42.57 23.79
N PHE A 52 -1.36 -42.98 24.61
CA PHE A 52 -0.56 -42.06 25.42
C PHE A 52 0.30 -41.13 24.53
N LEU A 53 0.98 -41.67 23.53
CA LEU A 53 1.81 -40.90 22.60
C LEU A 53 0.98 -39.94 21.70
N TRP A 54 -0.18 -40.39 21.22
CA TRP A 54 -1.05 -39.51 20.42
C TRP A 54 -1.63 -38.37 21.26
N ASN A 55 -2.02 -38.62 22.51
CA ASN A 55 -2.42 -37.55 23.44
C ASN A 55 -1.26 -36.60 23.73
N TYR A 56 -0.04 -37.09 23.92
CA TYR A 56 1.16 -36.28 24.10
C TYR A 56 1.39 -35.36 22.87
N GLY A 57 1.38 -35.92 21.70
CA GLY A 57 1.50 -35.15 20.44
C GLY A 57 0.40 -34.10 20.29
N TYR A 58 -0.85 -34.48 20.54
CA TYR A 58 -1.99 -33.56 20.50
C TYR A 58 -1.77 -32.34 21.41
N PHE A 59 -1.42 -32.53 22.66
CA PHE A 59 -1.23 -31.42 23.59
C PHE A 59 -0.05 -30.53 23.23
N ILE A 60 1.07 -31.10 22.77
CA ILE A 60 2.22 -30.33 22.28
C ILE A 60 1.84 -29.41 21.13
N PHE A 61 1.23 -29.96 20.09
CA PHE A 61 0.81 -29.16 18.94
C PHE A 61 -0.26 -28.14 19.33
N ARG A 62 -1.22 -28.52 20.16
CA ARG A 62 -2.33 -27.69 20.62
C ARG A 62 -1.86 -26.44 21.37
N TYR A 63 -1.01 -26.60 22.37
CA TYR A 63 -0.51 -25.45 23.15
C TYR A 63 0.51 -24.60 22.36
N SER A 64 1.25 -25.20 21.45
CA SER A 64 2.09 -24.43 20.53
C SER A 64 1.27 -23.53 19.60
N LEU A 65 0.06 -23.94 19.19
CA LEU A 65 -0.85 -23.11 18.39
C LEU A 65 -1.24 -21.82 19.11
N THR A 66 -1.49 -21.86 20.42
CA THR A 66 -1.88 -20.65 21.16
C THR A 66 -0.79 -19.59 21.15
N MET A 67 0.46 -19.99 21.28
CA MET A 67 1.63 -19.10 21.14
C MET A 67 1.75 -18.56 19.69
N LEU A 68 1.58 -19.44 18.70
CA LEU A 68 1.66 -19.04 17.28
C LEU A 68 0.57 -18.03 16.92
N TYR A 69 -0.64 -18.14 17.49
CA TYR A 69 -1.71 -17.15 17.28
C TYR A 69 -1.31 -15.77 17.80
N ILE A 70 -0.61 -15.66 18.92
CA ILE A 70 -0.14 -14.36 19.44
C ILE A 70 0.92 -13.76 18.51
N PHE A 71 1.90 -14.55 18.07
CA PHE A 71 2.89 -14.05 17.11
C PHE A 71 2.26 -13.68 15.76
N PHE A 72 1.28 -14.46 15.30
CA PHE A 72 0.52 -14.15 14.11
C PHE A 72 -0.26 -12.83 14.25
N PHE A 73 -0.89 -12.61 15.42
CA PHE A 73 -1.56 -11.34 15.74
C PHE A 73 -0.60 -10.15 15.57
N TYR A 74 0.58 -10.21 16.19
CA TYR A 74 1.58 -9.15 16.05
C TYR A 74 2.06 -8.94 14.60
N SER A 75 2.04 -9.98 13.80
CA SER A 75 2.40 -9.89 12.39
C SER A 75 1.29 -9.27 11.54
N VAL A 76 0.03 -9.60 11.78
CA VAL A 76 -1.13 -9.09 11.05
C VAL A 76 -1.47 -7.65 11.46
N SER A 77 -1.41 -7.35 12.77
CA SER A 77 -1.60 -5.97 13.27
C SER A 77 -0.42 -5.05 12.96
N HIS A 78 0.64 -5.56 12.30
CA HIS A 78 1.89 -4.83 12.01
C HIS A 78 2.58 -4.21 13.24
N THR A 79 2.23 -4.67 14.43
CA THR A 79 2.82 -4.23 15.71
C THR A 79 4.02 -5.06 16.14
N TRP A 80 4.65 -5.80 15.22
CA TRP A 80 5.84 -6.62 15.47
C TRP A 80 7.00 -5.82 16.08
N PHE A 81 7.11 -4.52 15.78
CA PHE A 81 8.12 -3.65 16.38
C PHE A 81 8.04 -3.57 17.90
N LYS A 82 6.84 -3.77 18.51
CA LYS A 82 6.67 -3.80 19.97
C LYS A 82 7.39 -4.99 20.63
N ILE A 83 7.58 -6.07 19.88
CA ILE A 83 8.25 -7.30 20.31
C ILE A 83 9.56 -7.56 19.59
N LYS A 84 10.25 -6.50 19.07
CA LYS A 84 11.53 -6.63 18.37
C LYS A 84 12.60 -7.28 19.26
N ASP A 85 12.61 -6.95 20.55
CA ASP A 85 13.56 -7.45 21.53
C ASP A 85 13.38 -8.95 21.81
N LEU A 86 14.49 -9.69 21.89
CA LEU A 86 14.47 -11.13 22.11
C LEU A 86 13.81 -11.51 23.44
N TRP A 87 14.07 -10.75 24.52
CA TRP A 87 13.48 -11.02 25.84
C TRP A 87 11.96 -10.94 25.84
N LYS A 88 11.35 -10.02 25.06
CA LYS A 88 9.88 -9.92 24.93
C LYS A 88 9.30 -11.14 24.23
N LYS A 89 9.98 -11.65 23.22
CA LYS A 89 9.58 -12.90 22.52
C LYS A 89 9.65 -14.09 23.46
N ILE A 90 10.72 -14.17 24.27
CA ILE A 90 10.88 -15.21 25.28
C ILE A 90 9.77 -15.10 26.33
N LEU A 91 9.44 -13.89 26.79
CA LEU A 91 8.37 -13.67 27.77
C LEU A 91 7.01 -14.14 27.23
N ILE A 92 6.71 -13.86 25.96
CA ILE A 92 5.48 -14.35 25.31
C ILE A 92 5.49 -15.88 25.17
N ALA A 93 6.63 -16.47 24.87
CA ALA A 93 6.76 -17.91 24.70
C ALA A 93 6.78 -18.68 26.05
N LEU A 94 7.10 -18.01 27.17
CA LEU A 94 7.34 -18.63 28.46
C LEU A 94 6.19 -19.54 28.97
N PRO A 95 4.90 -19.12 28.93
CA PRO A 95 3.81 -19.99 29.34
C PRO A 95 3.73 -21.27 28.50
N CYS A 96 3.95 -21.17 27.21
CA CYS A 96 3.98 -22.32 26.31
C CYS A 96 5.14 -23.27 26.65
N ILE A 97 6.34 -22.71 26.85
CA ILE A 97 7.53 -23.51 27.24
C ILE A 97 7.26 -24.27 28.55
N ILE A 98 6.68 -23.62 29.55
CA ILE A 98 6.32 -24.27 30.82
C ILE A 98 5.34 -25.43 30.58
N ILE A 99 4.30 -25.20 29.78
CA ILE A 99 3.32 -26.24 29.45
C ILE A 99 4.00 -27.41 28.74
N LEU A 100 4.84 -27.15 27.75
CA LEU A 100 5.57 -28.19 27.01
C LEU A 100 6.49 -29.01 27.91
N VAL A 101 7.19 -28.35 28.83
CA VAL A 101 8.01 -29.03 29.87
C VAL A 101 7.15 -29.90 30.78
N MET A 102 5.98 -29.41 31.23
CA MET A 102 5.05 -30.18 32.05
C MET A 102 4.53 -31.44 31.35
N TYR A 103 4.13 -31.31 30.05
CA TYR A 103 3.68 -32.48 29.27
C TYR A 103 4.84 -33.45 29.00
N THR A 104 6.06 -32.95 28.77
CA THR A 104 7.24 -33.83 28.65
C THR A 104 7.55 -34.55 29.96
N ALA A 105 7.47 -33.85 31.11
CA ALA A 105 7.64 -34.45 32.40
C ALA A 105 6.56 -35.48 32.74
N ASN A 106 5.36 -35.33 32.16
CA ASN A 106 4.26 -36.29 32.35
C ASN A 106 4.57 -37.69 31.80
N LEU A 107 5.56 -37.83 30.89
CA LEU A 107 6.04 -39.14 30.42
C LEU A 107 6.55 -40.01 31.57
N TRP A 108 7.00 -39.40 32.69
CA TRP A 108 7.52 -40.09 33.86
C TRP A 108 6.62 -39.93 35.08
N LEU A 109 5.93 -38.78 35.21
CA LEU A 109 5.19 -38.44 36.46
C LEU A 109 3.71 -38.86 36.41
N GLY A 110 3.08 -38.93 35.23
CA GLY A 110 1.67 -39.30 35.08
C GLY A 110 0.65 -38.33 35.70
N ASN A 111 1.07 -37.11 36.12
CA ASN A 111 0.27 -36.16 36.87
C ASN A 111 -0.74 -35.36 36.06
N LEU A 112 -0.50 -35.22 34.75
CA LEU A 112 -1.39 -34.46 33.86
C LEU A 112 -2.48 -35.36 33.26
N TYR A 113 -2.10 -36.50 32.75
CA TYR A 113 -3.01 -37.55 32.29
C TYR A 113 -2.33 -38.90 32.37
N SER A 114 -3.15 -39.93 32.52
CA SER A 114 -2.72 -41.32 32.46
C SER A 114 -3.67 -42.12 31.55
N VAL A 115 -3.17 -43.19 30.99
CA VAL A 115 -3.97 -44.12 30.15
C VAL A 115 -3.81 -45.52 30.71
N ASN A 116 -4.94 -46.14 31.07
CA ASN A 116 -4.98 -47.50 31.58
C ASN A 116 -5.72 -48.42 30.61
N ALA A 117 -5.36 -49.71 30.59
CA ALA A 117 -5.95 -50.68 29.67
C ALA A 117 -7.45 -50.92 29.94
N GLU A 118 -7.88 -50.86 31.19
CA GLU A 118 -9.26 -51.14 31.60
C GLU A 118 -10.18 -49.92 31.55
N THR A 119 -9.66 -48.75 31.93
CA THR A 119 -10.46 -47.53 32.14
C THR A 119 -10.21 -46.44 31.15
N GLY A 120 -9.20 -46.61 30.26
CA GLY A 120 -8.88 -45.65 29.20
C GLY A 120 -8.15 -44.41 29.70
N TYR A 121 -8.50 -43.25 29.12
CA TYR A 121 -7.89 -41.95 29.40
C TYR A 121 -8.43 -41.33 30.71
N HIS A 122 -7.54 -40.94 31.58
CA HIS A 122 -7.86 -40.24 32.83
C HIS A 122 -7.15 -38.89 32.91
N ARG A 123 -7.90 -37.86 33.28
CA ARG A 123 -7.36 -36.51 33.54
C ARG A 123 -6.76 -36.48 34.96
N GLY A 124 -5.48 -36.07 35.06
CA GLY A 124 -4.82 -35.81 36.31
C GLY A 124 -5.08 -34.39 36.85
N SER A 125 -4.78 -34.17 38.11
CA SER A 125 -4.97 -32.84 38.75
C SER A 125 -4.13 -31.73 38.17
N GLY A 126 -2.98 -32.05 37.56
CA GLY A 126 -2.09 -31.10 36.93
C GLY A 126 -2.66 -30.41 35.68
N ILE A 127 -3.70 -30.96 35.04
CA ILE A 127 -4.36 -30.38 33.86
C ILE A 127 -4.93 -28.99 34.18
N ALA A 128 -5.39 -28.73 35.40
CA ALA A 128 -5.88 -27.41 35.79
C ALA A 128 -4.82 -26.32 35.67
N ILE A 129 -3.57 -26.64 35.96
CA ILE A 129 -2.44 -25.68 35.81
C ILE A 129 -2.22 -25.35 34.35
N THR A 130 -2.24 -26.34 33.45
CA THR A 130 -2.06 -26.10 32.01
C THR A 130 -3.24 -25.35 31.41
N ALA A 131 -4.47 -25.55 31.92
CA ALA A 131 -5.64 -24.78 31.52
C ALA A 131 -5.53 -23.30 31.94
N VAL A 132 -5.05 -23.02 33.17
CA VAL A 132 -4.78 -21.65 33.63
C VAL A 132 -3.72 -20.99 32.79
N LEU A 133 -2.59 -21.64 32.50
CA LEU A 133 -1.54 -21.10 31.62
C LEU A 133 -2.03 -20.89 30.18
N GLY A 134 -2.88 -21.77 29.67
CA GLY A 134 -3.51 -21.62 28.35
C GLY A 134 -4.47 -20.43 28.30
N SER A 135 -5.23 -20.18 29.39
CA SER A 135 -6.15 -19.03 29.47
C SER A 135 -5.42 -17.67 29.49
N VAL A 136 -4.15 -17.64 29.93
CA VAL A 136 -3.31 -16.45 29.85
C VAL A 136 -3.17 -16.00 28.40
N TYR A 137 -2.95 -16.92 27.44
CA TYR A 137 -2.88 -16.57 26.02
C TYR A 137 -4.21 -16.06 25.48
N LEU A 138 -5.32 -16.65 25.90
CA LEU A 138 -6.65 -16.22 25.49
C LEU A 138 -6.91 -14.78 25.96
N ILE A 139 -6.68 -14.50 27.25
CA ILE A 139 -6.86 -13.17 27.83
C ILE A 139 -5.92 -12.17 27.16
N TYR A 140 -4.65 -12.53 27.00
CA TYR A 140 -3.66 -11.68 26.36
C TYR A 140 -4.04 -11.36 24.91
N GLY A 141 -4.49 -12.35 24.14
CA GLY A 141 -4.95 -12.14 22.78
C GLY A 141 -6.18 -11.23 22.68
N ILE A 142 -7.15 -11.35 23.60
CA ILE A 142 -8.30 -10.44 23.66
C ILE A 142 -7.86 -9.01 24.02
N VAL A 143 -6.95 -8.85 24.96
CA VAL A 143 -6.39 -7.52 25.30
C VAL A 143 -5.71 -6.89 24.09
N LEU A 144 -4.89 -7.65 23.37
CA LEU A 144 -4.24 -7.18 22.14
C LEU A 144 -5.27 -6.79 21.07
N LEU A 145 -6.33 -7.59 20.90
CA LEU A 145 -7.40 -7.34 19.94
C LEU A 145 -8.12 -6.01 20.21
N VAL A 146 -8.28 -5.65 21.48
CA VAL A 146 -8.91 -4.37 21.88
C VAL A 146 -7.92 -3.21 21.75
N VAL A 147 -6.70 -3.37 22.25
CA VAL A 147 -5.69 -2.29 22.30
C VAL A 147 -5.19 -1.93 20.89
N ASP A 148 -4.96 -2.93 20.05
CA ASP A 148 -4.37 -2.74 18.73
C ASP A 148 -5.42 -2.64 17.60
N LYS A 149 -6.73 -2.54 17.93
CA LYS A 149 -7.83 -2.37 16.97
C LYS A 149 -7.58 -1.23 15.98
N LYS A 150 -6.98 -0.13 16.43
CA LYS A 150 -6.70 1.06 15.61
C LYS A 150 -5.69 0.81 14.48
N TYR A 151 -4.91 -0.27 14.53
CA TYR A 151 -3.91 -0.63 13.53
C TYR A 151 -4.39 -1.68 12.53
N MET A 152 -5.64 -2.12 12.63
CA MET A 152 -6.20 -3.20 11.83
C MET A 152 -7.42 -2.72 11.03
N GLU A 153 -7.58 -3.22 9.82
CA GLU A 153 -8.85 -3.11 9.10
C GLU A 153 -9.95 -3.91 9.81
N LEU A 154 -11.20 -3.51 9.64
CA LEU A 154 -12.34 -4.21 10.25
C LEU A 154 -12.38 -5.70 9.87
N SER A 155 -12.06 -6.02 8.62
CA SER A 155 -12.00 -7.40 8.10
C SER A 155 -10.92 -8.23 8.77
N GLU A 156 -9.74 -7.66 8.99
CA GLU A 156 -8.63 -8.30 9.72
C GLU A 156 -8.96 -8.49 11.18
N TRP A 157 -9.52 -7.46 11.81
CA TRP A 157 -9.92 -7.48 13.22
C TRP A 157 -10.98 -8.55 13.48
N LEU A 158 -12.01 -8.65 12.63
CA LEU A 158 -13.05 -9.67 12.73
C LEU A 158 -12.48 -11.08 12.51
N SER A 159 -11.57 -11.25 11.55
CA SER A 159 -11.00 -12.56 11.24
C SER A 159 -10.09 -13.08 12.35
N VAL A 160 -9.22 -12.22 12.89
CA VAL A 160 -8.37 -12.57 14.02
C VAL A 160 -9.22 -12.74 15.29
N GLY A 161 -10.24 -11.89 15.49
CA GLY A 161 -11.21 -12.01 16.57
C GLY A 161 -11.98 -13.33 16.55
N SER A 162 -12.27 -13.87 15.36
CA SER A 162 -12.95 -15.16 15.22
C SER A 162 -12.17 -16.33 15.84
N ILE A 163 -10.81 -16.27 15.85
CA ILE A 163 -9.98 -17.29 16.50
C ILE A 163 -10.33 -17.37 17.99
N PHE A 164 -10.36 -16.21 18.65
CA PHE A 164 -10.65 -16.16 20.08
C PHE A 164 -12.10 -16.53 20.36
N ALA A 165 -13.05 -16.03 19.56
CA ALA A 165 -14.47 -16.32 19.70
C ALA A 165 -14.78 -17.83 19.54
N PHE A 166 -14.24 -18.47 18.49
CA PHE A 166 -14.46 -19.90 18.28
C PHE A 166 -13.73 -20.77 19.29
N ASN A 167 -12.54 -20.37 19.77
CA ASN A 167 -11.87 -21.09 20.86
C ASN A 167 -12.69 -21.01 22.17
N ILE A 168 -13.21 -19.83 22.52
CA ILE A 168 -14.09 -19.69 23.71
C ILE A 168 -15.35 -20.55 23.54
N LEU A 169 -15.98 -20.50 22.37
CA LEU A 169 -17.17 -21.30 22.10
C LEU A 169 -16.87 -22.80 22.20
N GLY A 170 -15.72 -23.25 21.69
CA GLY A 170 -15.25 -24.63 21.80
C GLY A 170 -15.08 -25.07 23.25
N ILE A 171 -14.43 -24.24 24.08
CA ILE A 171 -14.24 -24.51 25.51
C ILE A 171 -15.59 -24.60 26.24
N ILE A 172 -16.54 -23.70 25.98
CA ILE A 172 -17.88 -23.72 26.60
C ILE A 172 -18.64 -25.00 26.23
N ILE A 173 -18.68 -25.36 24.94
CA ILE A 173 -19.42 -26.54 24.47
C ILE A 173 -18.79 -27.83 25.01
N GLN A 174 -17.47 -27.91 25.05
CA GLN A 174 -16.74 -29.05 25.56
C GLN A 174 -16.89 -29.19 27.10
N GLY A 175 -17.06 -28.06 27.79
CA GLY A 175 -17.40 -28.06 29.22
C GLY A 175 -18.83 -28.55 29.51
N LEU A 176 -19.75 -28.44 28.54
CA LEU A 176 -21.14 -28.91 28.67
C LEU A 176 -21.31 -30.39 28.27
N LYS A 177 -20.46 -30.90 27.36
CA LYS A 177 -20.49 -32.27 26.86
C LYS A 177 -19.08 -32.79 26.62
N ASP A 178 -18.57 -33.58 27.57
CA ASP A 178 -17.19 -34.13 27.59
C ASP A 178 -16.84 -35.04 26.38
N ASN A 179 -17.82 -35.56 25.68
CA ASN A 179 -17.63 -36.56 24.60
C ASN A 179 -17.59 -35.95 23.17
N LEU A 180 -17.62 -34.62 23.02
CA LEU A 180 -17.67 -34.00 21.69
C LEU A 180 -16.30 -33.43 21.32
N ILE A 181 -15.74 -33.94 20.22
CA ILE A 181 -14.48 -33.44 19.58
C ILE A 181 -14.83 -32.25 18.69
N ILE A 182 -15.18 -31.10 19.28
CA ILE A 182 -15.61 -29.92 18.53
C ILE A 182 -14.47 -28.91 18.32
N GLU A 183 -13.45 -28.97 19.16
CA GLU A 183 -12.38 -27.97 19.20
C GLU A 183 -11.57 -27.92 17.89
N SER A 184 -11.22 -29.07 17.32
CA SER A 184 -10.52 -29.14 16.03
C SER A 184 -11.36 -28.56 14.88
N TYR A 185 -12.69 -28.74 14.95
CA TYR A 185 -13.63 -28.17 13.96
C TYR A 185 -13.66 -26.63 14.03
N PHE A 186 -13.77 -26.04 15.23
CA PHE A 186 -13.73 -24.59 15.40
C PHE A 186 -12.37 -23.99 15.02
N THR A 187 -11.29 -24.71 15.29
CA THR A 187 -9.95 -24.31 14.85
C THR A 187 -9.87 -24.29 13.31
N ALA A 188 -10.41 -25.29 12.62
CA ALA A 188 -10.45 -25.32 11.16
C ALA A 188 -11.27 -24.16 10.57
N ILE A 189 -12.43 -23.85 11.14
CA ILE A 189 -13.25 -22.71 10.76
C ILE A 189 -12.47 -21.41 10.96
N SER A 190 -11.81 -21.23 12.11
CA SER A 190 -11.00 -20.04 12.39
C SER A 190 -9.88 -19.85 11.35
N ILE A 191 -9.19 -20.92 10.98
CA ILE A 191 -8.15 -20.90 9.96
C ILE A 191 -8.75 -20.55 8.58
N LEU A 192 -9.94 -21.06 8.26
CA LEU A 192 -10.63 -20.72 7.03
C LEU A 192 -10.93 -19.21 6.96
N PHE A 193 -11.44 -18.62 8.06
CA PHE A 193 -11.65 -17.17 8.13
C PHE A 193 -10.34 -16.38 7.97
N LEU A 194 -9.25 -16.83 8.59
CA LEU A 194 -7.94 -16.21 8.41
C LEU A 194 -7.48 -16.23 6.95
N VAL A 195 -7.62 -17.36 6.27
CA VAL A 195 -7.21 -17.49 4.87
C VAL A 195 -8.06 -16.62 3.95
N LEU A 196 -9.38 -16.55 4.18
CA LEU A 196 -10.28 -15.80 3.31
C LEU A 196 -10.19 -14.28 3.48
N TYR A 197 -9.97 -13.80 4.70
CA TYR A 197 -10.10 -12.37 5.00
C TYR A 197 -8.79 -11.66 5.32
N VAL A 198 -7.78 -12.36 5.87
CA VAL A 198 -6.47 -11.76 6.15
C VAL A 198 -5.55 -11.87 4.94
N GLN A 199 -5.64 -12.97 4.18
CA GLN A 199 -4.89 -13.12 2.94
C GLN A 199 -5.70 -12.63 1.77
N LYS A 200 -5.44 -11.39 1.35
CA LYS A 200 -5.92 -10.84 0.06
C LYS A 200 -4.74 -10.78 -0.92
N PRO A 201 -4.23 -11.93 -1.40
CA PRO A 201 -3.03 -11.95 -2.26
C PRO A 201 -3.24 -11.14 -3.54
N GLU A 202 -4.46 -11.10 -4.07
CA GLU A 202 -4.82 -10.37 -5.29
C GLU A 202 -4.70 -8.86 -5.15
N GLN A 203 -4.83 -8.32 -3.93
CA GLN A 203 -4.70 -6.89 -3.68
C GLN A 203 -3.29 -6.48 -3.25
N GLN A 204 -2.49 -7.41 -2.77
CA GLN A 204 -1.16 -7.14 -2.21
C GLN A 204 -0.01 -7.56 -3.12
N LEU A 205 -0.28 -8.38 -4.13
CA LEU A 205 0.72 -8.88 -5.06
C LEU A 205 0.42 -8.40 -6.46
N ASP A 206 1.45 -8.01 -7.16
CA ASP A 206 1.43 -7.86 -8.60
C ASP A 206 1.26 -9.24 -9.26
N LEU A 207 0.32 -9.36 -10.18
CA LEU A 207 -0.09 -10.66 -10.74
C LEU A 207 0.99 -11.26 -11.65
N ASP A 208 1.74 -10.42 -12.35
CA ASP A 208 2.73 -10.84 -13.34
C ASP A 208 4.06 -11.19 -12.69
N THR A 209 4.53 -10.36 -11.78
CA THR A 209 5.79 -10.58 -11.06
C THR A 209 5.64 -11.42 -9.80
N GLY A 210 4.45 -11.45 -9.18
CA GLY A 210 4.22 -12.06 -7.88
C GLY A 210 4.93 -11.33 -6.72
N LEU A 211 5.41 -10.11 -6.94
CA LEU A 211 6.01 -9.24 -5.94
C LEU A 211 4.94 -8.44 -5.19
N PRO A 212 5.17 -8.02 -3.94
CA PRO A 212 4.28 -7.08 -3.27
C PRO A 212 4.14 -5.80 -4.09
N CYS A 213 2.89 -5.39 -4.37
CA CYS A 213 2.58 -4.27 -5.24
C CYS A 213 2.61 -2.91 -4.51
N PHE A 214 2.45 -1.84 -5.26
CA PHE A 214 2.38 -0.47 -4.71
C PHE A 214 1.27 -0.28 -3.67
N TYR A 215 0.15 -0.98 -3.82
CA TYR A 215 -0.93 -0.91 -2.82
C TYR A 215 -0.45 -1.42 -1.45
N ALA A 216 0.30 -2.53 -1.43
CA ALA A 216 0.89 -3.06 -0.20
C ALA A 216 1.94 -2.11 0.39
N PHE A 217 2.75 -1.44 -0.44
CA PHE A 217 3.68 -0.40 0.00
C PHE A 217 2.92 0.76 0.68
N ARG A 218 1.88 1.30 0.02
CA ARG A 218 1.07 2.39 0.56
C ARG A 218 0.45 2.04 1.91
N ASP A 219 -0.08 0.84 2.03
CA ASP A 219 -0.67 0.36 3.26
C ASP A 219 0.38 0.24 4.38
N THR A 220 1.56 -0.31 4.07
CA THR A 220 2.68 -0.38 5.01
C THR A 220 3.11 1.00 5.50
N ILE A 221 3.29 1.98 4.60
CA ILE A 221 3.71 3.33 5.00
C ILE A 221 2.65 4.04 5.85
N LYS A 222 1.36 3.90 5.52
CA LYS A 222 0.27 4.43 6.37
C LYS A 222 0.27 3.82 7.77
N ARG A 223 0.55 2.54 7.88
CA ARG A 223 0.68 1.87 9.18
C ARG A 223 1.91 2.33 9.96
N ILE A 224 3.03 2.53 9.28
CA ILE A 224 4.26 3.08 9.88
C ILE A 224 4.00 4.50 10.41
N GLU A 225 3.28 5.33 9.66
CA GLU A 225 2.84 6.67 10.11
C GLU A 225 2.00 6.58 11.39
N LEU A 226 1.00 5.70 11.43
CA LEU A 226 0.14 5.51 12.62
C LEU A 226 0.90 4.98 13.84
N THR A 227 1.95 4.20 13.63
CA THR A 227 2.76 3.62 14.72
C THR A 227 3.88 4.54 15.19
N GLY A 228 4.22 5.58 14.41
CA GLY A 228 5.34 6.48 14.68
C GLY A 228 6.72 5.80 14.57
N GLN A 229 6.81 4.64 13.88
CA GLN A 229 8.07 3.93 13.67
C GLN A 229 8.94 4.72 12.70
N LYS A 230 10.25 4.80 12.99
CA LYS A 230 11.22 5.40 12.09
C LYS A 230 11.76 4.34 11.14
N VAL A 231 11.71 4.64 9.85
CA VAL A 231 12.20 3.76 8.78
C VAL A 231 12.96 4.58 7.73
N GLN A 232 13.80 3.90 6.97
CA GLN A 232 14.39 4.48 5.77
C GLN A 232 13.74 3.84 4.55
N VAL A 233 13.21 4.67 3.66
CA VAL A 233 12.62 4.23 2.39
C VAL A 233 13.61 4.52 1.27
N VAL A 234 13.94 3.49 0.50
CA VAL A 234 14.75 3.59 -0.71
C VAL A 234 13.85 3.32 -1.90
N MET A 235 13.75 4.29 -2.81
CA MET A 235 12.96 4.16 -4.03
C MET A 235 13.92 4.13 -5.22
N ALA A 236 13.86 3.08 -6.02
CA ALA A 236 14.68 2.90 -7.22
C ALA A 236 13.77 2.88 -8.46
N PHE A 237 14.14 3.65 -9.48
CA PHE A 237 13.37 3.84 -10.69
C PHE A 237 14.18 3.47 -11.92
N ILE A 238 13.61 2.69 -12.79
CA ILE A 238 14.11 2.48 -14.14
C ILE A 238 13.51 3.57 -15.02
N GLU A 239 14.29 4.60 -15.36
CA GLU A 239 13.78 5.77 -16.08
C GLU A 239 13.23 5.42 -17.47
N ASN A 240 13.84 4.45 -18.13
CA ASN A 240 13.46 3.97 -19.46
C ASN A 240 12.74 2.62 -19.44
N ALA A 241 11.94 2.35 -18.39
CA ALA A 241 11.26 1.07 -18.20
C ALA A 241 10.31 0.73 -19.36
N ASP A 242 9.52 1.70 -19.83
CA ASP A 242 8.59 1.51 -20.95
C ASP A 242 9.30 1.18 -22.28
N GLU A 243 10.42 1.84 -22.55
CA GLU A 243 11.24 1.56 -23.72
C GLU A 243 11.90 0.18 -23.61
N LEU A 244 12.39 -0.18 -22.43
CA LEU A 244 12.96 -1.50 -22.15
C LEU A 244 11.92 -2.60 -22.34
N ASN A 245 10.72 -2.43 -21.78
CA ASN A 245 9.65 -3.41 -21.92
C ASN A 245 9.25 -3.61 -23.39
N LYS A 246 9.07 -2.53 -24.14
CA LYS A 246 8.75 -2.59 -25.57
C LYS A 246 9.87 -3.23 -26.41
N PHE A 247 11.12 -3.02 -26.02
CA PHE A 247 12.27 -3.55 -26.73
C PHE A 247 12.48 -5.04 -26.44
N MET A 248 12.40 -5.44 -25.17
CA MET A 248 12.69 -6.81 -24.71
C MET A 248 11.49 -7.74 -24.87
N GLY A 249 10.26 -7.20 -24.84
CA GLY A 249 9.01 -7.92 -24.69
C GLY A 249 8.72 -8.30 -23.23
N ASP A 250 7.45 -8.47 -22.92
CA ASP A 250 6.94 -8.61 -21.55
C ASP A 250 7.64 -9.74 -20.76
N GLU A 251 7.82 -10.91 -21.36
CA GLU A 251 8.40 -12.07 -20.67
C GLU A 251 9.89 -11.85 -20.30
N ALA A 252 10.67 -11.23 -21.19
CA ALA A 252 12.08 -10.95 -20.93
C ALA A 252 12.21 -9.80 -19.90
N TYR A 253 11.31 -8.82 -19.96
CA TYR A 253 11.25 -7.73 -19.01
C TYR A 253 10.90 -8.23 -17.59
N LEU A 254 9.94 -9.12 -17.46
CA LEU A 254 9.61 -9.76 -16.17
C LEU A 254 10.79 -10.55 -15.59
N ARG A 255 11.53 -11.29 -16.44
CA ARG A 255 12.78 -11.95 -16.00
C ARG A 255 13.80 -10.94 -15.48
N TYR A 256 13.93 -9.79 -16.14
CA TYR A 256 14.81 -8.71 -15.70
C TYR A 256 14.41 -8.17 -14.32
N ILE A 257 13.12 -7.91 -14.08
CA ILE A 257 12.61 -7.47 -12.77
C ILE A 257 12.99 -8.47 -11.67
N HIS A 258 12.85 -9.77 -11.94
CA HIS A 258 13.28 -10.81 -11.00
C HIS A 258 14.79 -10.88 -10.76
N VAL A 259 15.61 -10.53 -11.76
CA VAL A 259 17.07 -10.40 -11.57
C VAL A 259 17.35 -9.25 -10.59
N VAL A 260 16.69 -8.11 -10.75
CA VAL A 260 16.84 -6.97 -9.84
C VAL A 260 16.39 -7.35 -8.41
N GLU A 261 15.24 -8.00 -8.26
CA GLU A 261 14.79 -8.50 -6.94
C GLU A 261 15.84 -9.40 -6.27
N ARG A 262 16.37 -10.38 -7.01
CA ARG A 262 17.37 -11.33 -6.49
C ARG A 262 18.66 -10.64 -6.09
N ALA A 263 19.12 -9.66 -6.87
CA ALA A 263 20.30 -8.89 -6.57
C ALA A 263 20.16 -8.10 -5.26
N ILE A 264 19.01 -7.43 -5.08
CA ILE A 264 18.65 -6.70 -3.86
C ILE A 264 18.56 -7.67 -2.67
N ALA A 265 17.84 -8.78 -2.82
CA ALA A 265 17.70 -9.79 -1.78
C ALA A 265 19.03 -10.42 -1.36
N ALA A 266 19.94 -10.62 -2.29
CA ALA A 266 21.27 -11.15 -2.00
C ALA A 266 22.13 -10.14 -1.25
N TYR A 267 22.10 -8.87 -1.66
CA TYR A 267 22.78 -7.78 -0.98
C TYR A 267 22.26 -7.60 0.45
N ALA A 268 20.95 -7.49 0.62
CA ALA A 268 20.34 -7.32 1.93
C ALA A 268 20.65 -8.47 2.90
N ARG A 269 20.75 -9.72 2.40
CA ARG A 269 21.18 -10.87 3.21
C ARG A 269 22.65 -10.77 3.63
N ALA A 270 23.53 -10.33 2.74
CA ALA A 270 24.95 -10.16 3.04
C ALA A 270 25.15 -9.11 4.15
N GLU A 271 24.45 -8.00 4.07
CA GLU A 271 24.50 -6.90 5.04
C GLU A 271 23.61 -7.13 6.27
N ARG A 272 22.91 -8.26 6.36
CA ARG A 272 21.96 -8.58 7.44
C ARG A 272 20.86 -7.52 7.66
N LEU A 273 20.43 -6.88 6.58
CA LEU A 273 19.40 -5.85 6.63
C LEU A 273 18.01 -6.48 6.80
N SER A 274 17.21 -5.91 7.71
CA SER A 274 15.78 -6.17 7.76
C SER A 274 15.09 -5.21 6.80
N TYR A 275 14.42 -5.75 5.79
CA TYR A 275 13.79 -4.97 4.74
C TYR A 275 12.47 -5.57 4.29
N GLU A 276 11.59 -4.71 3.78
CA GLU A 276 10.41 -5.08 3.01
C GLU A 276 10.57 -4.51 1.59
N PHE A 277 10.15 -5.29 0.59
CA PHE A 277 10.36 -4.97 -0.83
C PHE A 277 9.03 -4.93 -1.57
N TYR A 278 8.84 -3.91 -2.41
CA TYR A 278 7.64 -3.69 -3.18
C TYR A 278 7.99 -3.28 -4.60
N PHE A 279 7.09 -3.61 -5.54
CA PHE A 279 7.23 -3.29 -6.95
C PHE A 279 6.00 -2.55 -7.47
N ASP A 280 6.21 -1.60 -8.37
CA ASP A 280 5.17 -0.88 -9.10
C ASP A 280 5.56 -0.77 -10.57
N GLU A 281 4.62 -1.07 -11.45
CA GLU A 281 4.87 -0.95 -12.89
C GLU A 281 5.02 0.54 -13.31
N PRO A 282 5.83 0.83 -14.31
CA PRO A 282 6.57 -0.10 -15.18
C PRO A 282 7.95 -0.52 -14.64
N GLY A 283 8.48 0.07 -13.59
CA GLY A 283 9.83 -0.25 -13.12
C GLY A 283 10.23 0.53 -11.87
N VAL A 284 9.34 0.60 -10.90
CA VAL A 284 9.59 1.27 -9.62
C VAL A 284 9.73 0.23 -8.50
N PHE A 285 10.80 0.34 -7.74
CA PHE A 285 11.06 -0.52 -6.60
C PHE A 285 11.08 0.30 -5.33
N TYR A 286 10.42 -0.18 -4.29
CA TYR A 286 10.43 0.41 -2.96
C TYR A 286 11.03 -0.58 -1.97
N LEU A 287 12.00 -0.13 -1.18
CA LEU A 287 12.55 -0.87 -0.06
C LEU A 287 12.31 -0.08 1.22
N VAL A 288 11.69 -0.71 2.19
CA VAL A 288 11.50 -0.15 3.53
C VAL A 288 12.50 -0.84 4.46
N LEU A 289 13.43 -0.08 5.01
CA LEU A 289 14.50 -0.55 5.89
C LEU A 289 14.20 -0.14 7.34
N ASP A 290 14.33 -1.09 8.27
CA ASP A 290 14.17 -0.82 9.71
C ASP A 290 15.34 0.01 10.29
N ASP A 291 16.47 0.06 9.61
CA ASP A 291 17.67 0.80 10.05
C ASP A 291 17.75 2.17 9.35
N VAL A 292 17.47 3.22 10.10
CA VAL A 292 17.49 4.63 9.61
C VAL A 292 18.93 5.14 9.42
N SER A 293 19.92 4.50 10.06
CA SER A 293 21.33 4.92 9.99
C SER A 293 22.08 4.33 8.80
N TYR A 294 21.49 3.35 8.12
CA TYR A 294 22.11 2.68 6.99
C TYR A 294 22.33 3.62 5.80
N ASN A 295 23.54 3.61 5.24
CA ASN A 295 23.86 4.38 4.04
C ASN A 295 23.72 3.50 2.77
N PRO A 296 22.66 3.70 1.98
CA PRO A 296 22.38 2.82 0.84
C PRO A 296 23.25 3.07 -0.40
N VAL A 297 24.08 4.13 -0.43
CA VAL A 297 24.86 4.52 -1.63
C VAL A 297 25.75 3.40 -2.13
N GLN A 298 26.47 2.73 -1.23
CA GLN A 298 27.36 1.62 -1.59
C GLN A 298 26.55 0.40 -2.06
N GLY A 299 25.46 0.09 -1.37
CA GLY A 299 24.56 -0.99 -1.72
C GLY A 299 23.94 -0.85 -3.11
N ILE A 300 23.61 0.36 -3.49
CA ILE A 300 23.09 0.64 -4.82
C ILE A 300 24.11 0.34 -5.92
N SER A 301 25.40 0.69 -5.69
CA SER A 301 26.47 0.37 -6.61
C SER A 301 26.65 -1.15 -6.76
N ASP A 302 26.68 -1.88 -5.65
CA ASP A 302 26.87 -3.33 -5.62
C ASP A 302 25.70 -4.07 -6.28
N VAL A 303 24.46 -3.64 -6.00
CA VAL A 303 23.25 -4.19 -6.65
C VAL A 303 23.29 -3.93 -8.16
N ARG A 304 23.60 -2.70 -8.58
CA ARG A 304 23.72 -2.34 -10.00
C ARG A 304 24.76 -3.20 -10.72
N ASP A 305 25.95 -3.32 -10.15
CA ASP A 305 27.06 -4.09 -10.75
C ASP A 305 26.73 -5.59 -10.82
N ARG A 306 25.95 -6.09 -9.88
CA ARG A 306 25.42 -7.45 -9.90
C ARG A 306 24.35 -7.64 -10.98
N VAL A 307 23.39 -6.74 -11.05
CA VAL A 307 22.36 -6.77 -12.10
C VAL A 307 23.02 -6.71 -13.49
N GLN A 308 23.98 -5.81 -13.70
CA GLN A 308 24.72 -5.73 -14.96
C GLN A 308 25.46 -7.02 -15.31
N ARG A 309 26.04 -7.71 -14.35
CA ARG A 309 26.70 -9.01 -14.59
C ARG A 309 25.72 -10.11 -14.97
N GLU A 310 24.58 -10.20 -14.25
CA GLU A 310 23.58 -11.22 -14.50
C GLU A 310 22.75 -10.95 -15.79
N THR A 311 22.70 -9.70 -16.24
CA THR A 311 21.97 -9.31 -17.46
C THR A 311 22.90 -9.10 -18.67
N LYS A 312 24.18 -9.46 -18.56
CA LYS A 312 25.17 -9.22 -19.63
C LYS A 312 24.79 -9.90 -20.94
N GLU A 313 24.21 -11.10 -20.87
CA GLU A 313 23.65 -11.80 -22.03
C GLU A 313 22.40 -11.12 -22.64
N MET A 314 21.65 -10.38 -21.80
CA MET A 314 20.50 -9.56 -22.25
C MET A 314 20.94 -8.21 -22.78
N SER A 315 22.13 -7.70 -22.36
CA SER A 315 22.66 -6.38 -22.72
C SER A 315 23.43 -6.36 -24.04
N ASP A 316 23.68 -7.50 -24.68
CA ASP A 316 24.22 -7.56 -26.06
C ASP A 316 23.30 -6.86 -27.08
N THR A 317 22.09 -6.52 -26.66
CA THR A 317 21.13 -5.74 -27.43
C THR A 317 21.41 -4.23 -27.46
N GLY A 318 22.40 -3.73 -26.73
CA GLY A 318 22.81 -2.31 -26.75
C GLY A 318 21.90 -1.34 -25.97
N VAL A 319 20.85 -1.83 -25.30
CA VAL A 319 19.93 -0.96 -24.54
C VAL A 319 20.47 -0.74 -23.12
N ARG A 320 20.76 0.52 -22.80
CA ARG A 320 21.29 0.91 -21.49
C ARG A 320 20.15 1.14 -20.51
N VAL A 321 20.18 0.46 -19.35
CA VAL A 321 19.28 0.72 -18.24
C VAL A 321 19.70 1.99 -17.51
N VAL A 322 18.76 2.92 -17.34
CA VAL A 322 18.96 4.15 -16.59
C VAL A 322 18.26 4.02 -15.24
N LEU A 323 19.04 3.79 -14.19
CA LEU A 323 18.55 3.65 -12.83
C LEU A 323 18.73 4.96 -12.06
N LYS A 324 17.65 5.43 -11.41
CA LYS A 324 17.67 6.55 -10.46
C LYS A 324 17.21 6.05 -9.09
N VAL A 325 17.83 6.54 -8.04
CA VAL A 325 17.52 6.13 -6.67
C VAL A 325 17.38 7.34 -5.76
N VAL A 326 16.34 7.36 -4.94
CA VAL A 326 16.14 8.34 -3.89
C VAL A 326 15.97 7.66 -2.54
N THR A 327 16.56 8.25 -1.51
CA THR A 327 16.41 7.79 -0.13
C THR A 327 15.69 8.82 0.70
N VAL A 328 14.83 8.34 1.59
CA VAL A 328 13.98 9.15 2.46
C VAL A 328 13.99 8.58 3.86
N LYS A 329 14.22 9.40 4.86
CA LYS A 329 14.01 9.05 6.27
C LYS A 329 12.59 9.43 6.68
N PHE A 330 11.78 8.43 6.93
CA PHE A 330 10.39 8.62 7.32
C PHE A 330 10.21 8.34 8.83
N PRO A 331 9.53 9.19 9.60
CA PRO A 331 8.88 10.47 9.23
C PRO A 331 9.76 11.72 9.37
N GLU A 332 11.09 11.62 9.43
CA GLU A 332 11.97 12.75 9.74
C GLU A 332 12.08 13.78 8.59
N GLU A 333 12.21 13.31 7.35
CA GLU A 333 12.36 14.16 6.16
C GLU A 333 11.02 14.39 5.45
N VAL A 334 10.09 13.45 5.60
CA VAL A 334 8.71 13.50 5.08
C VAL A 334 7.80 12.97 6.15
N ASP A 335 6.86 13.75 6.65
CA ASP A 335 6.10 13.48 7.87
C ASP A 335 4.81 12.67 7.63
N THR A 336 4.27 12.62 6.41
CA THR A 336 3.04 11.89 6.09
C THR A 336 3.23 10.85 4.99
N ALA A 337 2.46 9.77 5.07
CA ALA A 337 2.48 8.71 4.05
C ALA A 337 2.11 9.25 2.66
N ASP A 338 1.12 10.13 2.59
CA ASP A 338 0.69 10.71 1.32
C ASP A 338 1.80 11.59 0.71
N SER A 339 2.50 12.38 1.52
CA SER A 339 3.65 13.19 1.05
C SER A 339 4.80 12.31 0.53
N LEU A 340 5.05 11.16 1.16
CA LEU A 340 6.05 10.19 0.70
C LEU A 340 5.65 9.57 -0.66
N ILE A 341 4.39 9.20 -0.81
CA ILE A 341 3.84 8.67 -2.07
C ILE A 341 3.95 9.73 -3.18
N HIS A 342 3.65 10.98 -2.87
CA HIS A 342 3.76 12.07 -3.84
C HIS A 342 5.21 12.39 -4.20
N LEU A 343 6.14 12.24 -3.27
CA LEU A 343 7.56 12.37 -3.57
C LEU A 343 7.99 11.36 -4.65
N SER A 344 7.52 10.11 -4.57
CA SER A 344 7.82 9.09 -5.59
C SER A 344 7.34 9.53 -6.98
N GLN A 345 6.13 10.04 -7.09
CA GLN A 345 5.56 10.53 -8.35
C GLN A 345 6.26 11.79 -8.89
N ARG A 346 6.73 12.68 -8.00
CA ARG A 346 7.54 13.84 -8.39
C ARG A 346 8.91 13.43 -8.90
N PHE A 347 9.52 12.46 -8.24
CA PHE A 347 10.84 11.98 -8.61
C PHE A 347 10.87 11.34 -9.99
N LEU A 348 9.84 10.61 -10.39
CA LEU A 348 9.68 10.08 -11.76
C LEU A 348 9.73 11.15 -12.83
N ARG A 349 9.34 12.39 -12.52
CA ARG A 349 9.34 13.53 -13.46
C ARG A 349 10.60 14.39 -13.35
N TYR A 350 11.49 14.07 -12.42
CA TYR A 350 12.69 14.86 -12.16
C TYR A 350 13.79 14.50 -13.15
N THR A 351 14.04 15.39 -14.10
CA THR A 351 15.08 15.22 -15.12
C THR A 351 16.42 15.76 -14.60
N SER A 352 17.31 14.88 -14.15
CA SER A 352 18.68 15.21 -13.80
C SER A 352 19.59 14.04 -14.13
N GLN A 353 20.88 14.32 -14.33
CA GLN A 353 21.88 13.32 -14.72
C GLN A 353 22.43 12.49 -13.55
N LYS A 354 22.06 12.82 -12.32
CA LYS A 354 22.54 12.08 -11.13
C LYS A 354 21.78 10.77 -11.00
N ILE A 355 22.44 9.77 -10.46
CA ILE A 355 21.86 8.44 -10.18
C ILE A 355 21.23 8.41 -8.79
N PHE A 356 21.86 9.09 -7.82
CA PHE A 356 21.48 9.04 -6.42
C PHE A 356 21.08 10.40 -5.87
N TYR A 357 20.00 10.42 -5.10
CA TYR A 357 19.42 11.61 -4.46
C TYR A 357 19.03 11.33 -3.02
N HIS A 358 19.14 12.34 -2.18
CA HIS A 358 18.46 12.39 -0.89
C HIS A 358 17.17 13.20 -1.02
N ALA A 359 16.12 12.81 -0.30
CA ALA A 359 14.83 13.48 -0.34
C ALA A 359 14.90 15.02 -0.19
N PRO A 360 15.69 15.58 0.74
CA PRO A 360 15.83 17.03 0.89
C PRO A 360 16.36 17.76 -0.36
N GLN A 361 17.05 17.04 -1.27
CA GLN A 361 17.55 17.62 -2.52
C GLN A 361 16.47 17.76 -3.61
N ILE A 362 15.40 16.98 -3.48
CA ILE A 362 14.29 16.93 -4.44
C ILE A 362 13.08 17.71 -3.91
N ILE A 363 12.93 17.73 -2.59
CA ILE A 363 11.87 18.45 -1.92
C ILE A 363 12.23 19.93 -1.95
N ASP A 364 11.57 20.68 -2.82
CA ASP A 364 11.49 22.12 -2.66
C ASP A 364 10.76 22.39 -1.35
N GLN A 365 11.50 22.78 -0.31
CA GLN A 365 10.96 23.00 1.04
C GLN A 365 9.77 23.97 1.03
N ARG A 366 9.80 24.99 0.17
CA ARG A 366 8.69 25.93 0.00
C ARG A 366 7.43 25.22 -0.51
N ASN A 367 7.55 24.45 -1.58
CA ASN A 367 6.41 23.71 -2.16
C ASN A 367 5.88 22.66 -1.20
N TYR A 368 6.74 22.00 -0.42
CA TYR A 368 6.34 21.05 0.61
C TYR A 368 5.53 21.71 1.74
N GLN A 369 5.95 22.88 2.21
CA GLN A 369 5.21 23.63 3.21
C GLN A 369 3.87 24.16 2.68
N ILE A 370 3.82 24.62 1.42
CA ILE A 370 2.58 24.99 0.74
C ILE A 370 1.62 23.79 0.68
N GLU A 371 2.13 22.60 0.37
CA GLU A 371 1.33 21.37 0.32
C GLU A 371 0.75 21.01 1.70
N ARG A 372 1.49 21.16 2.77
CA ARG A 372 1.00 20.92 4.14
C ARG A 372 -0.15 21.86 4.52
N ARG A 373 -0.07 23.13 4.13
CA ARG A 373 -1.08 24.14 4.42
C ARG A 373 -2.10 24.31 3.29
N PHE A 374 -2.09 23.42 2.32
CA PHE A 374 -2.94 23.54 1.13
C PHE A 374 -4.43 23.69 1.47
N ASP A 375 -4.95 22.95 2.44
CA ASP A 375 -6.36 23.00 2.80
C ASP A 375 -6.77 24.38 3.34
N GLU A 376 -5.89 25.06 4.09
CA GLU A 376 -6.11 26.42 4.58
C GLU A 376 -6.04 27.43 3.43
N ILE A 377 -5.01 27.34 2.60
CA ILE A 377 -4.81 28.19 1.42
C ILE A 377 -5.99 28.00 0.46
N TYR A 378 -6.39 26.75 0.21
CA TYR A 378 -7.48 26.40 -0.67
C TYR A 378 -8.82 26.94 -0.17
N LYS A 379 -9.13 26.82 1.12
CA LYS A 379 -10.34 27.36 1.72
C LYS A 379 -10.43 28.88 1.56
N ARG A 380 -9.35 29.60 1.85
CA ARG A 380 -9.29 31.06 1.62
C ARG A 380 -9.50 31.42 0.16
N THR A 381 -8.93 30.63 -0.76
CA THR A 381 -9.07 30.84 -2.21
C THR A 381 -10.52 30.68 -2.68
N THR A 382 -11.21 29.63 -2.22
CA THR A 382 -12.63 29.38 -2.58
C THR A 382 -13.57 30.41 -1.94
N ASP A 383 -13.18 31.01 -0.83
CA ASP A 383 -13.90 32.14 -0.21
C ASP A 383 -13.60 33.49 -0.91
N GLY A 384 -12.85 33.48 -2.01
CA GLY A 384 -12.56 34.67 -2.83
C GLY A 384 -11.43 35.54 -2.31
N GLN A 385 -10.68 35.07 -1.30
CA GLN A 385 -9.57 35.81 -0.71
C GLN A 385 -8.22 35.33 -1.29
N GLY A 386 -7.35 36.29 -1.63
CA GLY A 386 -5.97 36.01 -2.03
C GLY A 386 -5.76 35.50 -3.44
N ILE A 387 -6.80 35.30 -4.26
CA ILE A 387 -6.61 34.92 -5.65
C ILE A 387 -6.42 36.15 -6.54
N LYS A 388 -5.40 36.08 -7.37
CA LYS A 388 -5.09 37.11 -8.36
C LYS A 388 -5.17 36.51 -9.75
N MET A 389 -6.18 36.92 -10.51
CA MET A 389 -6.31 36.52 -11.93
C MET A 389 -5.46 37.42 -12.81
N PHE A 390 -4.81 36.85 -13.78
CA PHE A 390 -4.10 37.58 -14.83
C PHE A 390 -4.41 36.99 -16.19
N TYR A 391 -4.32 37.83 -17.22
CA TYR A 391 -4.61 37.47 -18.58
C TYR A 391 -3.38 37.80 -19.42
N ARG A 392 -2.69 36.78 -19.92
CA ARG A 392 -1.46 36.92 -20.71
C ARG A 392 -1.85 37.06 -22.17
N PRO A 393 -1.66 38.24 -22.78
CA PRO A 393 -1.98 38.42 -24.20
C PRO A 393 -1.04 37.60 -25.08
N VAL A 394 -1.59 37.01 -26.14
CA VAL A 394 -0.84 36.24 -27.12
C VAL A 394 -0.85 37.01 -28.44
N TRP A 395 0.33 37.32 -28.94
CA TRP A 395 0.54 38.07 -30.16
C TRP A 395 0.26 37.22 -31.40
N SER A 396 -0.52 37.73 -32.31
CA SER A 396 -0.74 37.13 -33.63
C SER A 396 0.14 37.78 -34.69
N GLU A 397 1.09 37.02 -35.24
CA GLU A 397 2.00 37.48 -36.30
C GLU A 397 1.23 37.93 -37.56
N SER A 398 0.16 37.20 -37.90
CA SER A 398 -0.65 37.48 -39.09
C SER A 398 -1.49 38.75 -38.96
N GLN A 399 -2.01 39.04 -37.78
CA GLN A 399 -2.87 40.21 -37.53
C GLN A 399 -2.11 41.37 -36.89
N LYS A 400 -0.85 41.19 -36.52
CA LYS A 400 0.03 42.18 -35.85
C LYS A 400 -0.62 42.85 -34.65
N LYS A 401 -1.43 42.09 -33.90
CA LYS A 401 -2.09 42.52 -32.64
C LYS A 401 -2.31 41.32 -31.73
N SER A 402 -2.55 41.56 -30.44
CA SER A 402 -3.00 40.55 -29.51
C SER A 402 -4.51 40.37 -29.68
N ILE A 403 -4.93 39.15 -30.06
CA ILE A 403 -6.34 38.81 -30.32
C ILE A 403 -6.94 37.92 -29.27
N PHE A 404 -6.08 37.21 -28.53
CA PHE A 404 -6.54 36.37 -27.42
C PHE A 404 -5.58 36.46 -26.25
N ALA A 405 -6.05 36.09 -25.07
CA ALA A 405 -5.24 35.98 -23.87
C ALA A 405 -5.42 34.63 -23.21
N GLU A 406 -4.36 34.12 -22.58
CA GLU A 406 -4.40 32.94 -21.74
C GLU A 406 -4.69 33.40 -20.32
N ALA A 407 -5.74 32.83 -19.70
CA ALA A 407 -6.07 33.07 -18.31
C ALA A 407 -5.15 32.27 -17.40
N GLY A 408 -4.49 32.94 -16.49
CA GLY A 408 -3.68 32.39 -15.42
C GLY A 408 -4.13 32.94 -14.07
N PHE A 409 -3.61 32.37 -13.01
CA PHE A 409 -3.84 32.86 -11.65
C PHE A 409 -2.62 32.62 -10.79
N SER A 410 -2.52 33.38 -9.70
CA SER A 410 -1.65 33.13 -8.58
C SER A 410 -2.45 33.30 -7.30
N ILE A 411 -1.96 32.72 -6.22
CA ILE A 411 -2.53 32.90 -4.86
C ILE A 411 -1.55 33.72 -4.06
N ILE A 412 -2.05 34.76 -3.38
CA ILE A 412 -1.27 35.56 -2.47
C ILE A 412 -1.51 35.02 -1.07
N ASP A 413 -0.51 34.45 -0.47
CA ASP A 413 -0.51 33.95 0.90
C ASP A 413 0.38 34.83 1.77
N ASP A 414 -0.03 35.04 3.04
CA ASP A 414 0.67 35.94 3.95
C ASP A 414 2.09 35.45 4.31
N GLU A 415 2.33 34.13 4.31
CA GLU A 415 3.60 33.54 4.69
C GLU A 415 4.46 33.21 3.47
N PHE A 416 3.84 32.64 2.42
CA PHE A 416 4.56 32.19 1.22
C PHE A 416 4.64 33.26 0.13
N GLY A 417 3.96 34.37 0.28
CA GLY A 417 3.86 35.40 -0.74
C GLY A 417 3.04 34.93 -1.95
N GLU A 418 3.46 35.32 -3.15
CA GLU A 418 2.78 34.92 -4.38
C GLU A 418 3.15 33.48 -4.76
N ILE A 419 2.13 32.60 -4.78
CA ILE A 419 2.22 31.19 -5.18
C ILE A 419 1.71 31.05 -6.61
N ASP A 420 2.53 30.51 -7.47
CA ASP A 420 2.21 30.30 -8.87
C ASP A 420 1.04 29.31 -9.06
N GLY A 421 0.17 29.62 -10.02
CA GLY A 421 -1.03 28.84 -10.31
C GLY A 421 -0.76 27.41 -10.75
N ASP A 422 0.36 27.14 -11.44
CA ASP A 422 0.74 25.78 -11.84
C ASP A 422 1.15 24.93 -10.64
N THR A 423 1.84 25.52 -9.66
CA THR A 423 2.14 24.89 -8.36
C THR A 423 0.85 24.55 -7.62
N VAL A 424 -0.09 25.50 -7.51
CA VAL A 424 -1.39 25.30 -6.86
C VAL A 424 -2.20 24.20 -7.56
N LYS A 425 -2.27 24.22 -8.90
CA LYS A 425 -2.96 23.17 -9.69
C LYS A 425 -2.32 21.79 -9.49
N SER A 426 -0.98 21.75 -9.40
CA SER A 426 -0.26 20.49 -9.15
C SER A 426 -0.66 19.89 -7.82
N ILE A 427 -0.66 20.67 -6.75
CA ILE A 427 -1.04 20.25 -5.40
C ILE A 427 -2.54 19.89 -5.35
N ALA A 428 -3.42 20.74 -5.94
CA ALA A 428 -4.86 20.48 -6.01
C ALA A 428 -5.19 19.16 -6.72
N ARG A 429 -4.42 18.81 -7.77
CA ARG A 429 -4.59 17.53 -8.48
C ARG A 429 -4.26 16.35 -7.58
N ILE A 430 -3.17 16.46 -6.83
CA ILE A 430 -2.73 15.45 -5.87
C ILE A 430 -3.78 15.24 -4.78
N ARG A 431 -4.35 16.34 -4.25
CA ARG A 431 -5.37 16.32 -3.19
C ARG A 431 -6.80 16.03 -3.68
N GLY A 432 -7.00 15.79 -4.98
CA GLY A 432 -8.33 15.56 -5.56
C GLY A 432 -9.22 16.81 -5.63
N ALA A 433 -8.68 17.99 -5.33
CA ALA A 433 -9.41 19.27 -5.27
C ALA A 433 -9.38 20.05 -6.59
N ILE A 434 -8.71 19.54 -7.63
CA ILE A 434 -8.49 20.25 -8.91
C ILE A 434 -9.81 20.68 -9.57
N SER A 435 -10.84 19.84 -9.57
CA SER A 435 -12.12 20.15 -10.22
C SER A 435 -12.83 21.34 -9.59
N VAL A 436 -12.77 21.46 -8.27
CA VAL A 436 -13.41 22.57 -7.55
C VAL A 436 -12.65 23.86 -7.77
N LEU A 437 -11.31 23.81 -7.75
CA LEU A 437 -10.46 24.94 -8.09
C LEU A 437 -10.73 25.45 -9.50
N GLU A 438 -10.75 24.55 -10.47
CA GLU A 438 -10.96 24.91 -11.88
C GLU A 438 -12.36 25.45 -12.15
N LYS A 439 -13.38 24.95 -11.42
CA LYS A 439 -14.72 25.53 -11.46
C LYS A 439 -14.72 26.98 -10.98
N TYR A 440 -14.07 27.25 -9.86
CA TYR A 440 -13.94 28.62 -9.36
C TYR A 440 -13.20 29.53 -10.35
N LEU A 441 -12.10 29.04 -10.98
CA LEU A 441 -11.38 29.79 -12.00
C LEU A 441 -12.25 30.09 -13.22
N LEU A 442 -13.08 29.16 -13.64
CA LEU A 442 -14.07 29.39 -14.70
C LEU A 442 -15.04 30.51 -14.33
N GLU A 443 -15.59 30.52 -13.14
CA GLU A 443 -16.49 31.55 -12.64
C GLU A 443 -15.83 32.93 -12.70
N GLN A 444 -14.55 33.05 -12.31
CA GLN A 444 -13.78 34.30 -12.38
C GLN A 444 -13.57 34.77 -13.82
N VAL A 445 -13.24 33.87 -14.74
CA VAL A 445 -13.07 34.23 -16.15
C VAL A 445 -14.39 34.64 -16.79
N PHE A 446 -15.50 33.95 -16.51
CA PHE A 446 -16.82 34.37 -17.01
C PHE A 446 -17.25 35.71 -16.44
N SER A 447 -16.97 36.01 -15.17
CA SER A 447 -17.17 37.31 -14.55
C SER A 447 -16.38 38.42 -15.26
N PHE A 448 -15.09 38.16 -15.55
CA PHE A 448 -14.25 39.10 -16.30
C PHE A 448 -14.80 39.38 -17.71
N VAL A 449 -15.22 38.34 -18.42
CA VAL A 449 -15.86 38.49 -19.74
C VAL A 449 -17.17 39.27 -19.63
N GLY A 450 -18.01 38.96 -18.65
CA GLY A 450 -19.28 39.64 -18.41
C GLY A 450 -19.15 41.11 -18.05
N SER A 451 -18.06 41.50 -17.42
CA SER A 451 -17.77 42.91 -17.09
C SER A 451 -17.46 43.80 -18.30
N GLY A 452 -17.31 43.21 -19.51
CA GLY A 452 -16.90 43.89 -20.72
C GLY A 452 -15.43 44.28 -20.76
N ALA A 453 -14.63 43.87 -19.79
CA ALA A 453 -13.20 44.16 -19.72
C ALA A 453 -12.43 43.53 -20.88
N MET A 454 -12.82 42.34 -21.33
CA MET A 454 -12.26 41.66 -22.48
C MET A 454 -12.41 42.50 -23.76
N THR A 455 -13.60 43.06 -23.99
CA THR A 455 -13.88 43.91 -25.17
C THR A 455 -13.10 45.23 -25.10
N ARG A 456 -13.00 45.85 -23.91
CA ARG A 456 -12.19 47.06 -23.70
C ARG A 456 -10.72 46.80 -23.94
N ALA A 457 -10.23 45.60 -23.64
CA ALA A 457 -8.84 45.20 -23.94
C ALA A 457 -8.58 44.82 -25.39
N GLY A 458 -9.61 44.84 -26.26
CA GLY A 458 -9.48 44.46 -27.67
C GLY A 458 -9.23 42.98 -27.91
N LEU A 459 -9.60 42.13 -26.96
CA LEU A 459 -9.44 40.69 -27.05
C LEU A 459 -10.71 40.03 -27.60
N ASP A 460 -10.56 39.09 -28.52
CA ASP A 460 -11.66 38.33 -29.12
C ASP A 460 -11.96 37.02 -28.30
N HIS A 461 -10.91 36.46 -27.68
CA HIS A 461 -11.00 35.16 -27.00
C HIS A 461 -10.16 35.14 -25.72
N ILE A 462 -10.62 34.31 -24.73
CA ILE A 462 -9.82 33.93 -23.56
C ILE A 462 -9.65 32.41 -23.59
N VAL A 463 -8.42 31.96 -23.44
CA VAL A 463 -8.05 30.54 -23.34
C VAL A 463 -7.87 30.16 -21.88
N ILE A 464 -8.52 29.08 -21.45
CA ILE A 464 -8.41 28.53 -20.09
C ILE A 464 -7.90 27.11 -20.19
N ASN A 465 -6.82 26.82 -19.46
CA ASN A 465 -6.29 25.46 -19.33
C ASN A 465 -7.03 24.73 -18.20
N LEU A 466 -7.84 23.72 -18.57
CA LEU A 466 -8.61 22.89 -17.63
C LEU A 466 -8.14 21.45 -17.67
N SER A 467 -8.28 20.74 -16.54
CA SER A 467 -7.97 19.31 -16.46
C SER A 467 -9.10 18.46 -17.08
N PRO A 468 -8.78 17.27 -17.62
CA PRO A 468 -9.80 16.32 -18.07
C PRO A 468 -10.79 15.93 -16.95
N ALA A 469 -10.35 15.93 -15.69
CA ALA A 469 -11.16 15.58 -14.53
C ALA A 469 -12.41 16.44 -14.38
N LEU A 470 -12.32 17.74 -14.70
CA LEU A 470 -13.49 18.63 -14.70
C LEU A 470 -14.41 18.34 -15.89
N ALA A 471 -13.84 18.14 -17.08
CA ALA A 471 -14.61 17.87 -18.30
C ALA A 471 -15.38 16.55 -18.27
N MET A 472 -14.91 15.56 -17.50
CA MET A 472 -15.57 14.27 -17.33
C MET A 472 -16.76 14.31 -16.39
N GLN A 473 -16.99 15.40 -15.66
CA GLN A 473 -18.15 15.52 -14.79
C GLN A 473 -19.44 15.64 -15.61
N LYS A 474 -20.44 14.84 -15.29
CA LYS A 474 -21.77 14.85 -15.99
C LYS A 474 -22.43 16.23 -16.01
N THR A 475 -22.17 17.03 -14.98
CA THR A 475 -22.75 18.37 -14.80
C THR A 475 -21.94 19.48 -15.46
N PHE A 476 -20.79 19.17 -16.07
CA PHE A 476 -19.89 20.19 -16.63
C PHE A 476 -20.57 21.05 -17.71
N THR A 477 -21.29 20.42 -18.63
CA THR A 477 -22.00 21.13 -19.70
C THR A 477 -23.05 22.10 -19.15
N ASP A 478 -23.83 21.65 -18.16
CA ASP A 478 -24.87 22.47 -17.54
C ASP A 478 -24.25 23.64 -16.74
N GLN A 479 -23.12 23.41 -16.10
CA GLN A 479 -22.38 24.46 -15.39
C GLN A 479 -21.90 25.56 -16.37
N ILE A 480 -21.31 25.17 -17.50
CA ILE A 480 -20.91 26.13 -18.53
C ILE A 480 -22.10 26.91 -19.08
N TRP A 481 -23.24 26.24 -19.34
CA TRP A 481 -24.48 26.90 -19.77
C TRP A 481 -24.97 27.92 -18.75
N ASN A 482 -25.00 27.56 -17.48
CA ASN A 482 -25.44 28.44 -16.40
C ASN A 482 -24.53 29.67 -16.26
N LEU A 483 -23.22 29.48 -16.28
CA LEU A 483 -22.26 30.58 -16.24
C LEU A 483 -22.41 31.52 -17.46
N ARG A 484 -22.67 30.96 -18.62
CA ARG A 484 -22.91 31.74 -19.84
C ARG A 484 -24.23 32.52 -19.77
N SER A 485 -25.31 31.93 -19.24
CA SER A 485 -26.62 32.60 -19.14
C SER A 485 -26.60 33.75 -18.14
N GLN A 486 -25.81 33.68 -17.09
CA GLN A 486 -25.61 34.75 -16.11
C GLN A 486 -24.83 35.93 -16.67
N THR A 487 -23.99 35.71 -17.69
CA THR A 487 -23.20 36.75 -18.34
C THR A 487 -23.89 37.33 -19.57
N THR A 488 -25.01 38.03 -19.36
CA THR A 488 -26.07 38.39 -20.33
C THR A 488 -25.68 39.28 -21.52
N SER A 489 -24.44 39.59 -21.76
CA SER A 489 -23.98 40.53 -22.83
C SER A 489 -23.04 39.88 -23.87
N MET A 490 -23.34 38.68 -24.36
CA MET A 490 -22.31 37.96 -25.13
C MET A 490 -22.50 37.93 -26.64
N ARG A 491 -21.80 38.84 -27.28
CA ARG A 491 -21.22 38.59 -28.62
C ARG A 491 -19.75 38.09 -28.56
N SER A 492 -19.17 37.89 -27.37
CA SER A 492 -17.77 37.47 -27.14
C SER A 492 -17.60 35.95 -27.21
N ARG A 493 -16.54 35.50 -27.87
CA ARG A 493 -16.18 34.07 -28.02
C ARG A 493 -15.15 33.70 -26.94
N SER A 494 -15.45 32.70 -26.13
CA SER A 494 -14.50 32.14 -25.16
C SER A 494 -14.06 30.76 -25.63
N ALA A 495 -12.78 30.44 -25.48
CA ALA A 495 -12.22 29.13 -25.82
C ALA A 495 -11.77 28.40 -24.58
N LEU A 496 -12.18 27.14 -24.39
CA LEU A 496 -11.75 26.26 -23.33
C LEU A 496 -10.72 25.26 -23.88
N VAL A 497 -9.58 25.13 -23.20
CA VAL A 497 -8.51 24.23 -23.61
C VAL A 497 -8.30 23.12 -22.59
N PHE A 498 -8.33 21.86 -23.06
CA PHE A 498 -8.06 20.67 -22.26
C PHE A 498 -6.75 20.03 -22.71
N PRO A 499 -5.73 19.92 -21.85
CA PRO A 499 -4.51 19.18 -22.19
C PRO A 499 -4.82 17.71 -22.42
N GLY A 500 -4.42 17.16 -23.56
CA GLY A 500 -4.49 15.71 -23.82
C GLY A 500 -5.75 15.20 -24.51
N TRP A 501 -6.77 16.01 -24.79
CA TRP A 501 -8.00 15.57 -25.47
C TRP A 501 -8.19 16.24 -26.84
N ARG A 502 -8.41 15.42 -27.88
CA ARG A 502 -8.90 15.90 -29.18
C ARG A 502 -10.42 15.84 -29.19
N ILE A 503 -11.09 16.89 -28.76
CA ILE A 503 -12.50 17.07 -29.03
C ILE A 503 -12.65 18.44 -29.67
N ALA A 504 -12.75 18.45 -30.97
CA ALA A 504 -13.26 19.59 -31.73
C ALA A 504 -14.75 19.41 -31.90
N ALA A 505 -15.56 19.93 -30.98
CA ALA A 505 -16.98 20.06 -31.18
C ALA A 505 -17.30 21.54 -31.38
N PRO A 506 -17.81 21.98 -32.53
CA PRO A 506 -18.27 23.33 -32.72
C PRO A 506 -19.62 23.52 -32.03
N TRP A 507 -19.57 23.94 -30.77
CA TRP A 507 -20.75 24.49 -30.11
C TRP A 507 -20.85 25.97 -30.52
N ARG A 508 -22.01 26.41 -30.95
CA ARG A 508 -22.22 27.79 -31.43
C ARG A 508 -21.67 28.79 -30.38
N GLY A 509 -20.47 29.35 -30.65
CA GLY A 509 -19.82 30.38 -29.87
C GLY A 509 -18.86 29.93 -28.77
N LEU A 510 -18.59 28.65 -28.59
CA LEU A 510 -17.61 28.11 -27.63
C LEU A 510 -16.66 27.15 -28.37
N TRP A 511 -15.37 27.42 -28.34
CA TRP A 511 -14.36 26.51 -28.89
C TRP A 511 -13.64 25.80 -27.76
N ILE A 512 -13.68 24.46 -27.77
CA ILE A 512 -12.91 23.62 -26.85
C ILE A 512 -11.69 23.15 -27.62
N ILE A 513 -10.52 23.68 -27.28
CA ILE A 513 -9.25 23.31 -27.89
C ILE A 513 -8.46 22.46 -26.93
N SER A 514 -8.15 21.23 -27.31
CA SER A 514 -7.28 20.33 -26.57
C SER A 514 -5.83 20.59 -26.94
N LYS A 515 -5.00 20.89 -25.95
CA LYS A 515 -3.55 20.94 -26.10
C LYS A 515 -3.02 19.51 -25.97
N SER A 516 -3.08 18.72 -27.04
CA SER A 516 -2.42 17.43 -27.04
C SER A 516 -1.25 17.43 -27.98
N CYS A 517 -0.19 16.82 -27.48
CA CYS A 517 0.90 16.20 -28.19
C CYS A 517 2.05 17.08 -28.63
N HIS A 518 3.11 16.93 -27.89
CA HIS A 518 4.38 16.56 -28.51
C HIS A 518 4.24 15.21 -29.22
N CYS A 519 3.42 15.12 -30.24
CA CYS A 519 3.58 14.13 -31.29
C CYS A 519 4.58 14.67 -32.28
N ARG A 520 5.77 14.11 -32.26
CA ARG A 520 6.76 14.29 -33.33
C ARG A 520 6.09 14.02 -34.67
N GLY A 521 6.10 15.03 -35.55
CA GLY A 521 6.10 14.79 -36.98
C GLY A 521 4.84 15.04 -37.77
N ILE A 522 3.79 15.72 -37.27
CA ILE A 522 2.74 16.23 -38.15
C ILE A 522 2.52 17.70 -37.79
N GLY A 523 3.18 18.55 -38.54
CA GLY A 523 2.98 20.00 -38.53
C GLY A 523 1.62 20.34 -39.12
N TYR A 524 0.60 20.49 -38.27
CA TYR A 524 -0.56 21.28 -38.63
C TYR A 524 -0.28 22.72 -38.20
N PRO A 525 -0.21 23.67 -39.12
CA PRO A 525 0.00 25.07 -38.80
C PRO A 525 -1.22 25.59 -38.02
N TRP A 526 -0.96 26.31 -36.96
CA TRP A 526 -1.94 27.06 -36.17
C TRP A 526 -2.86 27.97 -36.99
N ARG A 527 -2.51 28.22 -38.25
CA ARG A 527 -3.26 29.04 -39.19
C ARG A 527 -4.66 28.56 -39.48
N ASP A 528 -4.92 27.25 -39.49
CA ASP A 528 -6.21 26.69 -39.93
C ASP A 528 -7.23 26.50 -38.79
N MET A 529 -6.80 26.57 -37.53
CA MET A 529 -7.72 26.48 -36.37
C MET A 529 -8.34 27.83 -35.98
N VAL A 530 -7.71 28.94 -36.33
CA VAL A 530 -8.18 30.30 -35.98
C VAL A 530 -8.95 30.95 -37.11
N ALA A 531 -8.84 30.43 -38.32
CA ALA A 531 -9.48 30.99 -39.51
C ALA A 531 -10.84 30.36 -39.84
N GLY A 532 -11.69 30.07 -38.87
CA GLY A 532 -13.10 29.66 -39.03
C GLY A 532 -13.61 29.57 -40.50
N LYS A 533 -13.20 28.55 -41.25
CA LYS A 533 -13.88 28.08 -42.45
C LYS A 533 -14.39 26.67 -42.19
#